data_7b69341d81ba90619fc39bd4838d4fe1
#
_entry.id   7b69341d81ba90619fc39bd4838d4fe1
#
_cell.length_a   1.000
_cell.length_b   1.000
_cell.length_c   1.000
_cell.angle_alpha   90.00
_cell.angle_beta   90.00
_cell.angle_gamma   90.00
#
_symmetry.space_group_name_H-M   'P 1'
#
loop_
_entity.id
_entity.type
_entity.pdbx_description
1 polymer ?
#
loop_
_entity_poly.entity_id
_entity_poly.type
_entity_poly.pdbx_seq_one_letter_code
_entity_poly.pdbx_strand_id
1 'polypeptide(L)' 'MKYKSMYKYEFANAAGVSSETFRHWLKSARDFLTSMGITPKQQLLPPKAVRYLSEKYDIEVG' A
#
# COMPACT_ATOMS: atom_id res chain seq x y z
N MET A 1 -1.57 -14.96 -9.35
CA MET A 1 -0.95 -14.63 -8.08
C MET A 1 -1.93 -13.94 -7.15
N LYS A 2 -1.92 -14.32 -5.89
CA LYS A 2 -2.85 -13.76 -4.93
C LYS A 2 -2.16 -12.78 -4.00
N TYR A 3 -2.78 -11.64 -3.81
CA TYR A 3 -2.27 -10.65 -2.87
C TYR A 3 -2.98 -10.82 -1.54
N LYS A 4 -2.27 -10.53 -0.46
CA LYS A 4 -2.80 -10.64 0.89
C LYS A 4 -2.92 -9.25 1.51
N SER A 5 -3.78 -9.13 2.52
CA SER A 5 -3.81 -7.94 3.32
C SER A 5 -2.45 -7.76 3.99
N MET A 6 -1.99 -6.53 4.05
CA MET A 6 -0.71 -6.21 4.67
C MET A 6 -0.85 -4.93 5.47
N TYR A 7 -0.17 -4.87 6.60
CA TYR A 7 -0.07 -3.61 7.32
C TYR A 7 0.85 -2.67 6.55
N LYS A 8 0.67 -1.37 6.74
CA LYS A 8 1.48 -0.38 6.03
C LYS A 8 2.97 -0.58 6.26
N TYR A 9 3.37 -0.89 7.49
CA TYR A 9 4.79 -1.10 7.79
C TYR A 9 5.32 -2.36 7.10
N GLU A 10 4.49 -3.37 6.96
CA GLU A 10 4.90 -4.59 6.28
C GLU A 10 5.14 -4.32 4.79
N PHE A 11 4.27 -3.55 4.18
CA PHE A 11 4.44 -3.19 2.78
C PHE A 11 5.69 -2.36 2.57
N ALA A 12 5.94 -1.38 3.45
CA ALA A 12 7.13 -0.55 3.35
C ALA A 12 8.41 -1.39 3.47
N ASN A 13 8.41 -2.36 4.38
CA ASN A 13 9.54 -3.27 4.52
C ASN A 13 9.75 -4.11 3.26
N ALA A 14 8.68 -4.64 2.70
CA ALA A 14 8.77 -5.44 1.49
C ALA A 14 9.28 -4.61 0.30
N ALA A 15 8.91 -3.34 0.27
CA ALA A 15 9.35 -2.44 -0.78
C ALA A 15 10.78 -1.93 -0.56
N GLY A 16 11.31 -2.11 0.63
CA GLY A 16 12.65 -1.63 0.94
C GLY A 16 12.74 -0.12 1.06
N VAL A 17 11.65 0.55 1.44
CA VAL A 17 11.63 2.00 1.58
C VAL A 17 11.31 2.37 3.02
N SER A 18 11.64 3.60 3.38
CA SER A 18 11.32 4.11 4.71
C SER A 18 9.82 4.35 4.82
N SER A 19 9.32 4.40 6.07
CA SER A 19 7.91 4.66 6.29
C SER A 19 7.53 6.05 5.80
N GLU A 20 8.47 6.99 5.82
CA GLU A 20 8.21 8.33 5.31
C GLU A 20 8.02 8.32 3.80
N THR A 21 8.87 7.61 3.07
CA THR A 21 8.74 7.45 1.63
C THR A 21 7.40 6.79 1.28
N PHE A 22 7.06 5.74 2.02
CA PHE A 22 5.81 5.05 1.81
C PHE A 22 4.61 5.96 2.08
N ARG A 23 4.73 6.82 3.09
CA ARG A 23 3.68 7.79 3.37
C ARG A 23 3.44 8.72 2.18
N HIS A 24 4.50 9.13 1.51
CA HIS A 24 4.38 9.96 0.30
C HIS A 24 3.65 9.21 -0.81
N TRP A 25 3.95 7.93 -0.96
CA TRP A 25 3.25 7.11 -1.94
C TRP A 25 1.76 7.05 -1.65
N LEU A 26 1.41 6.84 -0.37
CA LEU A 26 0.01 6.77 0.03
C LEU A 26 -0.70 8.10 -0.19
N LYS A 27 -0.01 9.19 0.07
CA LYS A 27 -0.57 10.52 -0.14
C LYS A 27 -0.85 10.75 -1.62
N SER A 28 0.04 10.31 -2.47
CA SER A 28 -0.12 10.43 -3.92
C SER A 28 -1.29 9.58 -4.44
N ALA A 29 -1.53 8.43 -3.80
CA ALA A 29 -2.62 7.53 -4.20
C ALA A 29 -3.87 7.73 -3.36
N ARG A 30 -3.95 8.81 -2.60
CA ARG A 30 -5.02 9.04 -1.63
C ARG A 30 -6.42 8.95 -2.24
N ASP A 31 -6.64 9.61 -3.36
CA ASP A 31 -7.95 9.65 -3.98
C ASP A 31 -8.41 8.26 -4.40
N PHE A 32 -7.50 7.50 -4.96
CA PHE A 32 -7.81 6.14 -5.39
C PHE A 32 -8.12 5.24 -4.19
N LEU A 33 -7.30 5.34 -3.14
CA LEU A 33 -7.51 4.54 -1.94
C LEU A 33 -8.83 4.91 -1.26
N THR A 34 -9.15 6.19 -1.22
CA THR A 34 -10.42 6.65 -0.65
C THR A 34 -11.60 6.09 -1.44
N SER A 35 -11.49 6.02 -2.75
CA SER A 35 -12.54 5.47 -3.59
C SER A 35 -12.77 3.98 -3.32
N MET A 36 -11.78 3.30 -2.77
CA MET A 36 -11.91 1.90 -2.36
C MET A 36 -12.38 1.73 -0.92
N GLY A 37 -12.69 2.84 -0.24
CA GLY A 37 -13.12 2.79 1.15
C GLY A 37 -12.00 2.69 2.16
N ILE A 38 -10.77 2.98 1.76
CA ILE A 38 -9.61 2.92 2.64
C ILE A 38 -9.34 4.31 3.21
N THR A 39 -9.36 4.42 4.53
CA THR A 39 -9.13 5.70 5.19
C THR A 39 -7.64 5.90 5.48
N PRO A 40 -7.18 7.17 5.59
CA PRO A 40 -5.77 7.42 5.91
C PRO A 40 -5.34 6.86 7.26
N LYS A 41 -6.27 6.67 8.19
CA LYS A 41 -5.97 6.15 9.52
C LYS A 41 -5.89 4.62 9.55
N GLN A 42 -6.38 3.98 8.53
CA GLN A 42 -6.40 2.52 8.47
C GLN A 42 -4.98 1.99 8.27
N GLN A 43 -4.53 1.14 9.18
CA GLN A 43 -3.19 0.58 9.10
C GLN A 43 -3.12 -0.64 8.21
N LEU A 44 -4.20 -1.42 8.16
CA LEU A 44 -4.23 -2.63 7.35
C LEU A 44 -4.71 -2.30 5.95
N LEU A 45 -3.89 -2.68 4.97
CA LEU A 45 -4.24 -2.50 3.57
C LEU A 45 -4.90 -3.77 3.05
N PRO A 46 -6.10 -3.68 2.47
CA PRO A 46 -6.74 -4.86 1.88
C PRO A 46 -5.98 -5.32 0.64
N PRO A 47 -6.23 -6.56 0.18
CA PRO A 47 -5.51 -7.07 -0.99
C PRO A 47 -5.59 -6.19 -2.22
N LYS A 48 -6.72 -5.51 -2.42
CA LYS A 48 -6.88 -4.58 -3.55
C LYS A 48 -5.85 -3.45 -3.51
N ALA A 49 -5.64 -2.89 -2.32
CA ALA A 49 -4.68 -1.81 -2.16
C ALA A 49 -3.26 -2.31 -2.32
N VAL A 50 -2.97 -3.48 -1.75
CA VAL A 50 -1.65 -4.10 -1.88
C VAL A 50 -1.33 -4.32 -3.35
N ARG A 51 -2.28 -4.88 -4.09
CA ARG A 51 -2.10 -5.12 -5.52
C ARG A 51 -1.86 -3.81 -6.27
N TYR A 52 -2.70 -2.81 -6.02
CA TYR A 52 -2.58 -1.52 -6.71
C TYR A 52 -1.20 -0.90 -6.48
N LEU A 53 -0.78 -0.85 -5.22
CA LEU A 53 0.49 -0.23 -4.89
C LEU A 53 1.68 -1.03 -5.41
N SER A 54 1.60 -2.35 -5.35
CA SER A 54 2.70 -3.18 -5.84
C SER A 54 2.86 -3.06 -7.35
N GLU A 55 1.76 -2.96 -8.08
CA GLU A 55 1.82 -2.80 -9.53
C GLU A 55 2.27 -1.40 -9.91
N LYS A 56 1.79 -0.38 -9.19
CA LYS A 56 2.15 1.00 -9.48
C LYS A 56 3.63 1.28 -9.27
N TYR A 57 4.19 0.71 -8.22
CA TYR A 57 5.60 0.97 -7.85
C TYR A 57 6.51 -0.21 -8.15
N ASP A 58 5.99 -1.22 -8.84
CA ASP A 58 6.76 -2.40 -9.25
C ASP A 58 7.43 -3.09 -8.05
N ILE A 59 6.63 -3.36 -7.02
CA ILE A 59 7.12 -3.98 -5.79
C ILE A 59 6.66 -5.43 -5.73
N GLU A 60 7.56 -6.32 -5.38
CA GLU A 60 7.21 -7.71 -5.13
C GLU A 60 6.90 -7.89 -3.66
N VAL A 61 5.67 -8.33 -3.36
CA VAL A 61 5.21 -8.47 -1.98
C VAL A 61 4.85 -9.91 -1.62
N GLY A 62 5.14 -10.84 -2.49
CA GLY A 62 4.74 -12.19 -2.23
C GLY A 62 5.74 -13.25 -2.56
#